data_44744ecbc75a364e7aee2229fc323b76
#
_entry.id   44744ecbc75a364e7aee2229fc323b76
#
_cell.length_a   1.000
_cell.length_b   1.000
_cell.length_c   1.000
_cell.angle_alpha   90.00
_cell.angle_beta   90.00
_cell.angle_gamma   90.00
#
_symmetry.space_group_name_H-M   'P 1'
#
loop_
_entity.id
_entity.type
_entity.pdbx_description
1 polymer ?
#
loop_
_entity_poly.entity_id
_entity_poly.type
_entity_poly.pdbx_seq_one_letter_code
_entity_poly.pdbx_strand_id
1 'polypeptide(L)'
;ILLMSLCSSATAPAMAINRANHDKKDANIHEEETNDSTRHQPLTESSVKLNEVVVTGLTGSQKLKQSPAPISFVSARQLEMQPSTNIIDAIAHQPGVSQITTGSGISKPVIRGLGFNRVVVVNDGVRQEGQQWGDEHGIEIDPASVHSVEILKGPASLMYGSDAMAGVLIFHSVPTLAKGDMRANFSTGYQTNNGLFDYSLNFAGNQGGFVWNTRYSGKMAHAYKNKYDGYVFGSSLREQALSQLLGWNYRQGHSHLTLDYYHLTPGIVEGERDEKTG
;
A
#
# COMPACT_ATOMS: atom_id res chain seq x y z
N ILE A 1 3.84 15.38 12.35
CA ILE A 1 3.66 16.13 11.10
C ILE A 1 2.18 16.03 10.71
N LEU A 2 1.56 17.15 10.44
CA LEU A 2 0.19 17.21 9.94
C LEU A 2 0.25 17.48 8.45
N LEU A 3 -0.18 16.50 7.65
CA LEU A 3 -0.28 16.62 6.19
C LEU A 3 -1.74 16.86 5.81
N MET A 4 -1.98 17.89 5.02
CA MET A 4 -3.30 18.22 4.50
C MET A 4 -3.25 18.18 2.98
N SER A 5 -4.01 17.30 2.35
CA SER A 5 -4.13 17.21 0.90
C SER A 5 -5.57 17.42 0.45
N LEU A 6 -5.76 18.33 -0.49
CA LEU A 6 -7.04 18.57 -1.15
C LEU A 6 -6.95 18.07 -2.59
N CYS A 7 -7.64 16.96 -2.88
CA CYS A 7 -7.72 16.43 -4.24
C CYS A 7 -9.12 16.69 -4.83
N SER A 8 -9.18 17.42 -5.94
CA SER A 8 -10.40 17.63 -6.72
C SER A 8 -10.15 17.21 -8.16
N SER A 9 -10.94 16.27 -8.67
CA SER A 9 -10.86 15.84 -10.07
C SER A 9 -12.23 15.88 -10.73
N ALA A 10 -12.27 16.43 -11.94
CA ALA A 10 -13.42 16.38 -12.83
C ALA A 10 -13.11 15.41 -13.98
N THR A 11 -13.91 14.34 -14.11
CA THR A 11 -13.82 13.43 -15.25
C THR A 11 -14.89 13.74 -16.27
N ALA A 12 -14.50 13.82 -17.55
CA ALA A 12 -15.46 13.88 -18.66
C ALA A 12 -16.26 12.57 -18.73
N PRO A 13 -17.56 12.61 -19.09
CA PRO A 13 -18.39 11.42 -19.12
C PRO A 13 -17.96 10.51 -20.27
N ALA A 14 -17.56 9.28 -19.95
CA ALA A 14 -17.43 8.21 -20.92
C ALA A 14 -18.84 7.78 -21.35
N MET A 15 -19.16 7.90 -22.64
CA MET A 15 -20.41 7.41 -23.22
C MET A 15 -20.52 5.88 -23.04
N ALA A 16 -21.49 5.45 -22.25
CA ALA A 16 -21.87 4.05 -22.15
C ALA A 16 -22.68 3.66 -23.39
N ILE A 17 -22.11 2.79 -24.21
CA ILE A 17 -22.86 2.13 -25.30
C ILE A 17 -23.63 0.96 -24.70
N ASN A 18 -24.92 1.18 -24.59
CA ASN A 18 -25.92 0.18 -24.18
C ASN A 18 -26.17 -0.81 -25.35
N ARG A 19 -25.80 -2.07 -25.20
CA ARG A 19 -26.22 -3.12 -26.12
C ARG A 19 -27.32 -3.95 -25.48
N ALA A 20 -28.51 -3.79 -26.06
CA ALA A 20 -29.72 -4.50 -25.72
C ALA A 20 -29.57 -6.02 -25.93
N ASN A 21 -30.12 -6.76 -24.98
CA ASN A 21 -30.40 -8.19 -25.06
C ASN A 21 -31.52 -8.41 -26.08
N HIS A 22 -31.31 -9.37 -26.94
CA HIS A 22 -32.40 -9.98 -27.75
C HIS A 22 -32.60 -11.42 -27.29
N ASP A 23 -33.75 -11.63 -26.66
CA ASP A 23 -34.35 -12.96 -26.43
C ASP A 23 -34.67 -13.66 -27.75
N LYS A 24 -34.41 -14.95 -27.83
CA LYS A 24 -35.19 -15.88 -28.63
C LYS A 24 -35.34 -17.23 -27.91
N LYS A 25 -36.58 -17.50 -27.58
CA LYS A 25 -37.17 -18.84 -27.36
C LYS A 25 -37.28 -19.56 -28.68
N ASP A 26 -37.22 -20.87 -28.63
CA ASP A 26 -38.02 -21.92 -29.24
C ASP A 26 -37.14 -23.18 -29.37
N ALA A 27 -37.54 -24.24 -28.88
CA ALA A 27 -38.55 -25.27 -29.09
C ALA A 27 -37.89 -26.66 -29.24
N ASN A 28 -38.45 -27.58 -28.47
CA ASN A 28 -38.31 -29.05 -28.46
C ASN A 28 -37.99 -29.74 -29.78
N ILE A 29 -37.21 -30.83 -29.70
CA ILE A 29 -37.58 -32.15 -30.28
C ILE A 29 -36.79 -33.24 -29.51
N HIS A 30 -37.52 -34.30 -29.09
CA HIS A 30 -37.07 -35.59 -28.60
C HIS A 30 -36.28 -36.36 -29.66
N GLU A 31 -35.21 -37.01 -29.23
CA GLU A 31 -34.88 -38.35 -29.74
C GLU A 31 -33.97 -39.07 -28.70
N GLU A 32 -34.44 -40.25 -28.35
CA GLU A 32 -33.85 -41.21 -27.44
C GLU A 32 -32.91 -42.11 -28.26
N GLU A 33 -31.62 -42.15 -27.94
CA GLU A 33 -30.78 -43.31 -28.29
C GLU A 33 -29.70 -43.55 -27.24
N THR A 34 -29.79 -44.73 -26.68
CA THR A 34 -28.81 -45.39 -25.82
C THR A 34 -27.51 -45.64 -26.57
N ASN A 35 -26.36 -45.17 -26.01
CA ASN A 35 -25.18 -45.97 -26.14
C ASN A 35 -24.11 -45.62 -25.04
N ASP A 36 -23.75 -46.66 -24.36
CA ASP A 36 -22.68 -46.77 -23.39
C ASP A 36 -21.32 -46.44 -24.05
N SER A 37 -20.65 -45.44 -23.57
CA SER A 37 -19.21 -45.29 -23.69
C SER A 37 -18.71 -44.24 -22.71
N THR A 38 -17.82 -44.61 -21.85
CA THR A 38 -16.99 -43.85 -20.94
C THR A 38 -16.56 -42.48 -21.50
N ARG A 39 -17.36 -41.46 -21.24
CA ARG A 39 -17.08 -40.10 -21.65
C ARG A 39 -16.15 -39.48 -20.61
N HIS A 40 -14.88 -39.42 -20.93
CA HIS A 40 -13.98 -38.49 -20.31
C HIS A 40 -14.57 -37.07 -20.44
N GLN A 41 -15.15 -36.57 -19.39
CA GLN A 41 -15.51 -35.15 -19.34
C GLN A 41 -14.20 -34.35 -19.47
N PRO A 42 -14.08 -33.48 -20.46
CA PRO A 42 -12.97 -32.53 -20.48
C PRO A 42 -13.10 -31.69 -19.22
N LEU A 43 -12.04 -31.65 -18.43
CA LEU A 43 -11.92 -30.71 -17.34
C LEU A 43 -12.12 -29.30 -17.95
N THR A 44 -13.29 -28.75 -17.69
CA THR A 44 -13.56 -27.35 -18.05
C THR A 44 -12.56 -26.54 -17.22
N GLU A 45 -11.49 -26.07 -17.85
CA GLU A 45 -10.61 -25.09 -17.26
C GLU A 45 -11.48 -23.89 -16.91
N SER A 46 -11.88 -23.79 -15.66
CA SER A 46 -12.44 -22.56 -15.15
C SER A 46 -11.28 -21.55 -15.16
N SER A 47 -11.20 -20.77 -16.22
CA SER A 47 -10.28 -19.65 -16.29
C SER A 47 -10.65 -18.67 -15.17
N VAL A 48 -9.97 -18.78 -14.05
CA VAL A 48 -10.03 -17.75 -12.99
C VAL A 48 -9.47 -16.49 -13.62
N LYS A 49 -10.33 -15.54 -13.96
CA LYS A 49 -9.90 -14.21 -14.36
C LYS A 49 -9.28 -13.55 -13.13
N LEU A 50 -7.96 -13.63 -13.04
CA LEU A 50 -7.21 -12.85 -12.07
C LEU A 50 -7.46 -11.37 -12.37
N ASN A 51 -7.82 -10.58 -11.35
CA ASN A 51 -7.93 -9.15 -11.49
C ASN A 51 -6.61 -8.59 -11.99
N GLU A 52 -6.65 -7.93 -13.14
CA GLU A 52 -5.46 -7.37 -13.76
C GLU A 52 -4.98 -6.17 -12.95
N VAL A 53 -3.70 -6.18 -12.61
CA VAL A 53 -3.08 -5.08 -11.87
C VAL A 53 -2.90 -3.88 -12.80
N VAL A 54 -3.47 -2.75 -12.41
CA VAL A 54 -3.31 -1.46 -13.08
C VAL A 54 -2.33 -0.62 -12.29
N VAL A 55 -1.36 -0.03 -12.97
CA VAL A 55 -0.37 0.89 -12.41
C VAL A 55 -0.64 2.31 -12.90
N THR A 56 -0.43 3.28 -12.04
CA THR A 56 -0.74 4.69 -12.27
C THR A 56 0.49 5.59 -12.29
N GLY A 57 1.63 5.07 -11.89
CA GLY A 57 2.89 5.80 -11.81
C GLY A 57 3.48 6.28 -13.13
N LEU A 58 2.85 5.95 -14.26
CA LEU A 58 3.16 6.51 -15.59
C LEU A 58 2.10 7.55 -15.98
N THR A 59 2.25 8.15 -17.14
CA THR A 59 1.39 9.24 -17.68
C THR A 59 -0.11 8.86 -17.81
N GLY A 60 -0.51 7.69 -17.35
CA GLY A 60 -1.90 7.22 -17.34
C GLY A 60 -2.00 5.81 -16.75
N SER A 61 -3.20 5.42 -16.38
CA SER A 61 -3.48 4.08 -15.89
C SER A 61 -3.15 3.05 -16.97
N GLN A 62 -2.21 2.17 -16.71
CA GLN A 62 -1.78 1.11 -17.63
C GLN A 62 -1.79 -0.24 -16.93
N LYS A 63 -2.00 -1.29 -17.71
CA LYS A 63 -1.87 -2.64 -17.19
C LYS A 63 -0.40 -2.95 -16.94
N LEU A 64 -0.07 -3.46 -15.78
CA LEU A 64 1.32 -3.76 -15.39
C LEU A 64 2.07 -4.58 -16.46
N LYS A 65 1.39 -5.56 -17.07
CA LYS A 65 1.95 -6.41 -18.13
C LYS A 65 2.27 -5.66 -19.44
N GLN A 66 1.64 -4.51 -19.67
CA GLN A 66 1.80 -3.68 -20.87
C GLN A 66 2.72 -2.49 -20.64
N SER A 67 3.18 -2.30 -19.40
CA SER A 67 4.09 -1.21 -19.08
C SER A 67 5.46 -1.43 -19.70
N PRO A 68 5.98 -0.48 -20.48
CA PRO A 68 7.34 -0.54 -21.03
C PRO A 68 8.41 -0.29 -19.95
N ALA A 69 8.01 0.24 -18.79
CA ALA A 69 8.92 0.55 -17.70
C ALA A 69 8.99 -0.60 -16.68
N PRO A 70 10.14 -0.84 -16.06
CA PRO A 70 10.29 -1.85 -15.02
C PRO A 70 9.61 -1.36 -13.72
N ILE A 71 8.35 -1.70 -13.55
CA ILE A 71 7.55 -1.41 -12.36
C ILE A 71 7.40 -2.67 -11.53
N SER A 72 7.66 -2.58 -10.22
CA SER A 72 7.24 -3.58 -9.25
C SER A 72 5.99 -3.09 -8.54
N PHE A 73 5.04 -3.98 -8.34
CA PHE A 73 3.77 -3.70 -7.65
C PHE A 73 3.65 -4.60 -6.43
N VAL A 74 3.37 -4.00 -5.28
CA VAL A 74 3.10 -4.70 -4.02
C VAL A 74 1.65 -4.44 -3.63
N SER A 75 0.86 -5.49 -3.58
CA SER A 75 -0.57 -5.42 -3.24
C SER A 75 -0.79 -5.35 -1.73
N ALA A 76 -1.99 -4.91 -1.30
CA ALA A 76 -2.41 -4.93 0.10
C ALA A 76 -2.17 -6.30 0.75
N ARG A 77 -2.58 -7.37 0.08
CA ARG A 77 -2.39 -8.72 0.58
C ARG A 77 -0.92 -9.09 0.82
N GLN A 78 -0.02 -8.66 -0.06
CA GLN A 78 1.41 -8.90 0.14
C GLN A 78 1.96 -8.11 1.32
N LEU A 79 1.51 -6.86 1.50
CA LEU A 79 1.87 -6.03 2.66
C LEU A 79 1.38 -6.65 3.97
N GLU A 80 0.13 -7.13 4.01
CA GLU A 80 -0.46 -7.78 5.19
C GLU A 80 0.21 -9.12 5.55
N MET A 81 0.67 -9.87 4.55
CA MET A 81 1.31 -11.18 4.78
C MET A 81 2.75 -11.08 5.26
N GLN A 82 3.37 -9.92 5.19
CA GLN A 82 4.75 -9.71 5.62
C GLN A 82 4.78 -9.03 6.98
N PRO A 83 5.21 -9.72 8.05
CA PRO A 83 5.41 -9.09 9.34
C PRO A 83 6.55 -8.08 9.21
N SER A 84 6.22 -6.80 9.27
CA SER A 84 7.18 -5.72 9.07
C SER A 84 7.01 -4.67 10.16
N THR A 85 8.12 -4.09 10.58
CA THR A 85 8.11 -3.01 11.58
C THR A 85 7.69 -1.68 10.94
N ASN A 86 8.05 -1.47 9.68
CA ASN A 86 7.74 -0.27 8.91
C ASN A 86 7.44 -0.63 7.45
N ILE A 87 6.91 0.33 6.69
CA ILE A 87 6.50 0.11 5.30
C ILE A 87 7.68 -0.24 4.37
N ILE A 88 8.88 0.27 4.64
CA ILE A 88 10.06 -0.02 3.83
C ILE A 88 10.51 -1.46 4.01
N ASP A 89 10.43 -1.97 5.22
CA ASP A 89 10.71 -3.38 5.53
C ASP A 89 9.81 -4.31 4.71
N ALA A 90 8.52 -3.98 4.61
CA ALA A 90 7.57 -4.74 3.80
C ALA A 90 7.91 -4.78 2.31
N ILE A 91 8.44 -3.68 1.75
CA ILE A 91 8.76 -3.59 0.31
C ILE A 91 10.21 -3.97 -0.03
N ALA A 92 11.10 -4.06 0.94
CA ALA A 92 12.51 -4.40 0.73
C ALA A 92 12.73 -5.81 0.14
N HIS A 93 11.71 -6.67 0.20
CA HIS A 93 11.73 -8.00 -0.41
C HIS A 93 11.51 -7.98 -1.94
N GLN A 94 11.23 -6.81 -2.52
CA GLN A 94 11.06 -6.70 -3.97
C GLN A 94 12.41 -6.71 -4.70
N PRO A 95 12.54 -7.37 -5.86
CA PRO A 95 13.78 -7.39 -6.61
C PRO A 95 14.36 -6.00 -6.87
N GLY A 96 15.63 -5.79 -6.52
CA GLY A 96 16.33 -4.51 -6.68
C GLY A 96 15.91 -3.42 -5.70
N VAL A 97 15.21 -3.76 -4.65
CA VAL A 97 14.91 -2.90 -3.50
C VAL A 97 15.61 -3.47 -2.29
N SER A 98 16.24 -2.63 -1.50
CA SER A 98 16.81 -2.95 -0.21
C SER A 98 16.55 -1.80 0.76
N GLN A 99 16.98 -1.93 1.99
CA GLN A 99 16.80 -0.90 3.01
C GLN A 99 18.10 -0.65 3.77
N ILE A 100 18.23 0.55 4.30
CA ILE A 100 19.19 0.91 5.34
C ILE A 100 18.36 1.19 6.58
N THR A 101 18.62 0.43 7.65
CA THR A 101 17.93 0.57 8.94
C THR A 101 18.90 1.11 9.96
N THR A 102 18.58 2.26 10.56
CA THR A 102 19.38 2.92 11.59
C THR A 102 18.79 2.77 12.99
N GLY A 103 17.57 2.25 13.09
CA GLY A 103 16.90 1.99 14.36
C GLY A 103 15.58 1.26 14.15
N SER A 104 14.96 0.79 15.23
CA SER A 104 13.63 0.19 15.19
C SER A 104 12.62 1.21 14.68
N GLY A 105 12.01 0.95 13.54
CA GLY A 105 11.05 1.87 12.90
C GLY A 105 11.67 2.91 11.96
N ILE A 106 13.00 3.03 11.88
CA ILE A 106 13.67 3.94 10.95
C ILE A 106 14.30 3.13 9.84
N SER A 107 13.69 3.17 8.67
CA SER A 107 14.23 2.52 7.47
C SER A 107 14.17 3.44 6.27
N LYS A 108 15.21 3.38 5.47
CA LYS A 108 15.38 4.17 4.25
C LYS A 108 15.42 3.25 3.04
N PRO A 109 14.65 3.55 1.99
CA PRO A 109 14.66 2.72 0.79
C PRO A 109 15.95 2.91 0.00
N VAL A 110 16.43 1.81 -0.57
CA VAL A 110 17.54 1.79 -1.51
C VAL A 110 17.07 1.05 -2.75
N ILE A 111 17.11 1.69 -3.90
CA ILE A 111 16.70 1.12 -5.19
C ILE A 111 17.93 0.96 -6.05
N ARG A 112 18.25 -0.27 -6.47
CA ARG A 112 19.43 -0.59 -7.29
C ARG A 112 20.74 -0.04 -6.72
N GLY A 113 20.90 -0.06 -5.39
CA GLY A 113 22.09 0.44 -4.71
C GLY A 113 22.13 1.95 -4.49
N LEU A 114 21.13 2.70 -4.93
CA LEU A 114 21.02 4.14 -4.71
C LEU A 114 19.90 4.45 -3.71
N GLY A 115 20.20 5.27 -2.74
CA GLY A 115 19.26 5.67 -1.68
C GLY A 115 19.30 7.16 -1.40
N PHE A 116 18.76 7.55 -0.25
CA PHE A 116 18.70 8.93 0.24
C PHE A 116 18.00 9.86 -0.76
N ASN A 117 18.56 11.02 -1.04
CA ASN A 117 17.99 12.05 -1.92
C ASN A 117 17.82 11.61 -3.40
N ARG A 118 18.13 10.33 -3.73
CA ARG A 118 17.97 9.79 -5.09
C ARG A 118 16.71 8.94 -5.25
N VAL A 119 15.93 8.77 -4.19
CA VAL A 119 14.64 8.09 -4.19
C VAL A 119 13.55 9.10 -3.90
N VAL A 120 12.58 9.23 -4.78
CA VAL A 120 11.41 10.08 -4.58
C VAL A 120 10.29 9.25 -3.97
N VAL A 121 9.59 9.82 -3.02
CA VAL A 121 8.43 9.22 -2.37
C VAL A 121 7.20 10.05 -2.70
N VAL A 122 6.15 9.37 -3.15
CA VAL A 122 4.86 9.97 -3.49
C VAL A 122 3.78 9.25 -2.70
N ASN A 123 2.93 9.99 -2.03
CA ASN A 123 1.78 9.45 -1.30
C ASN A 123 0.49 10.03 -1.89
N ASP A 124 -0.36 9.19 -2.47
CA ASP A 124 -1.62 9.57 -3.16
C ASP A 124 -1.44 10.74 -4.16
N GLY A 125 -0.34 10.68 -4.94
CA GLY A 125 -0.03 11.70 -5.94
C GLY A 125 0.70 12.94 -5.42
N VAL A 126 0.90 13.06 -4.10
CA VAL A 126 1.63 14.17 -3.47
C VAL A 126 3.06 13.74 -3.15
N ARG A 127 4.04 14.44 -3.72
CA ARG A 127 5.44 14.21 -3.41
C ARG A 127 5.73 14.59 -1.96
N GLN A 128 6.38 13.70 -1.24
CA GLN A 128 6.81 13.90 0.13
C GLN A 128 8.19 14.58 0.14
N GLU A 129 8.19 15.90 0.25
CA GLU A 129 9.44 16.69 0.24
C GLU A 129 10.02 16.93 1.64
N GLY A 130 9.17 16.85 2.66
CA GLY A 130 9.57 17.05 4.06
C GLY A 130 10.37 15.91 4.66
N GLN A 131 10.62 14.84 3.93
CA GLN A 131 11.42 13.71 4.40
C GLN A 131 12.89 14.10 4.47
N GLN A 132 13.41 14.09 5.67
CA GLN A 132 14.82 14.29 5.89
C GLN A 132 15.52 12.93 5.86
N TRP A 133 16.55 12.85 5.06
CA TRP A 133 17.34 11.62 4.92
C TRP A 133 18.52 11.56 5.90
N GLY A 134 18.42 12.28 7.02
CA GLY A 134 19.33 12.16 8.15
C GLY A 134 19.23 10.78 8.83
N ASP A 135 20.14 10.46 9.72
CA ASP A 135 20.19 9.12 10.35
C ASP A 135 18.96 8.83 11.23
N GLU A 136 18.33 9.85 11.75
CA GLU A 136 17.20 9.79 12.67
C GLU A 136 15.83 9.77 11.97
N HIS A 137 15.79 9.97 10.65
CA HIS A 137 14.53 10.10 9.91
C HIS A 137 14.35 8.99 8.89
N GLY A 138 13.14 8.46 8.83
CA GLY A 138 12.69 7.46 7.85
C GLY A 138 11.50 7.96 7.04
N ILE A 139 10.81 7.05 6.40
CA ILE A 139 9.54 7.35 5.72
C ILE A 139 8.43 7.43 6.77
N GLU A 140 7.76 8.58 6.84
CA GLU A 140 6.68 8.88 7.79
C GLU A 140 5.32 8.56 7.17
N ILE A 141 5.11 7.28 6.83
CA ILE A 141 3.87 6.77 6.27
C ILE A 141 3.42 5.59 7.12
N ASP A 142 2.19 5.65 7.62
CA ASP A 142 1.57 4.54 8.36
C ASP A 142 1.34 3.34 7.42
N PRO A 143 1.98 2.18 7.68
CA PRO A 143 1.76 0.98 6.87
C PRO A 143 0.31 0.54 6.80
N ALA A 144 -0.48 0.79 7.86
CA ALA A 144 -1.89 0.42 7.91
C ALA A 144 -2.75 1.28 6.97
N SER A 145 -2.29 2.47 6.56
CA SER A 145 -3.00 3.34 5.61
C SER A 145 -2.75 2.95 4.15
N VAL A 146 -1.69 2.20 3.87
CA VAL A 146 -1.26 1.86 2.51
C VAL A 146 -2.01 0.64 2.00
N HIS A 147 -2.65 0.80 0.84
CA HIS A 147 -3.30 -0.30 0.11
C HIS A 147 -2.37 -0.99 -0.88
N SER A 148 -1.54 -0.22 -1.56
CA SER A 148 -0.59 -0.77 -2.52
C SER A 148 0.60 0.15 -2.72
N VAL A 149 1.70 -0.42 -3.21
CA VAL A 149 2.92 0.33 -3.51
C VAL A 149 3.35 0.02 -4.94
N GLU A 150 3.56 1.06 -5.73
CA GLU A 150 4.22 0.98 -7.02
C GLU A 150 5.67 1.44 -6.87
N ILE A 151 6.60 0.68 -7.45
CA ILE A 151 8.03 0.99 -7.41
C ILE A 151 8.50 1.15 -8.85
N LEU A 152 8.66 2.40 -9.27
CA LEU A 152 9.19 2.74 -10.59
C LEU A 152 10.72 2.72 -10.54
N LYS A 153 11.32 2.02 -11.50
CA LYS A 153 12.78 1.86 -11.58
C LYS A 153 13.26 2.27 -12.98
N GLY A 154 14.37 3.01 -13.03
CA GLY A 154 14.98 3.39 -14.29
C GLY A 154 14.39 4.66 -14.92
N PRO A 155 14.52 4.88 -16.24
CA PRO A 155 14.27 6.18 -16.88
C PRO A 155 12.89 6.77 -16.66
N ALA A 156 11.87 5.94 -16.48
CA ALA A 156 10.49 6.40 -16.22
C ALA A 156 10.36 7.18 -14.91
N SER A 157 11.24 6.98 -13.95
CA SER A 157 11.24 7.71 -12.70
C SER A 157 11.58 9.20 -12.86
N LEU A 158 12.28 9.57 -13.94
CA LEU A 158 12.65 10.97 -14.21
C LEU A 158 11.44 11.89 -14.43
N MET A 159 10.26 11.34 -14.70
CA MET A 159 9.00 12.11 -14.73
C MET A 159 8.68 12.78 -13.40
N TYR A 160 9.23 12.26 -12.31
CA TYR A 160 9.05 12.78 -10.94
C TYR A 160 10.16 13.75 -10.51
N GLY A 161 11.04 14.13 -11.44
CA GLY A 161 12.11 15.12 -11.21
C GLY A 161 13.50 14.50 -11.16
N SER A 162 14.50 15.39 -11.06
CA SER A 162 15.94 15.04 -11.07
C SER A 162 16.33 14.10 -9.90
N ASP A 163 15.65 14.23 -8.78
CA ASP A 163 15.95 13.48 -7.57
C ASP A 163 15.52 11.99 -7.68
N ALA A 164 14.70 11.65 -8.68
CA ALA A 164 14.24 10.30 -8.91
C ALA A 164 15.26 9.41 -9.66
N MET A 165 16.56 9.65 -9.50
CA MET A 165 17.62 8.91 -10.20
C MET A 165 17.61 7.41 -9.90
N ALA A 166 17.35 7.03 -8.66
CA ALA A 166 17.26 5.63 -8.24
C ALA A 166 15.90 5.03 -8.62
N GLY A 167 14.84 5.79 -8.43
CA GLY A 167 13.47 5.39 -8.64
C GLY A 167 12.47 6.18 -7.82
N VAL A 168 11.21 5.78 -7.95
CA VAL A 168 10.08 6.40 -7.23
C VAL A 168 9.30 5.32 -6.51
N LEU A 169 8.95 5.58 -5.24
CA LEU A 169 8.00 4.83 -4.46
C LEU A 169 6.67 5.58 -4.45
N ILE A 170 5.62 4.95 -4.95
CA ILE A 170 4.28 5.54 -4.99
C ILE A 170 3.38 4.71 -4.09
N PHE A 171 2.93 5.34 -3.02
CA PHE A 171 2.00 4.75 -2.06
C PHE A 171 0.58 5.16 -2.40
N HIS A 172 -0.31 4.19 -2.40
CA HIS A 172 -1.73 4.39 -2.64
C HIS A 172 -2.51 4.01 -1.38
N SER A 173 -3.34 4.91 -0.92
CA SER A 173 -4.28 4.64 0.18
C SER A 173 -5.43 3.74 -0.26
N VAL A 174 -6.17 3.24 0.72
CA VAL A 174 -7.36 2.41 0.46
C VAL A 174 -8.38 3.21 -0.34
N PRO A 175 -8.85 2.69 -1.50
CA PRO A 175 -9.85 3.37 -2.31
C PRO A 175 -11.16 3.56 -1.56
N THR A 176 -11.90 4.60 -1.92
CA THR A 176 -13.23 4.88 -1.36
C THR A 176 -14.22 3.75 -1.69
N LEU A 177 -15.12 3.47 -0.75
CA LEU A 177 -16.11 2.42 -0.91
C LEU A 177 -17.17 2.77 -1.96
N ALA A 178 -17.82 1.75 -2.51
CA ALA A 178 -18.96 1.92 -3.39
C ALA A 178 -20.13 2.61 -2.66
N LYS A 179 -20.99 3.28 -3.43
CA LYS A 179 -22.12 4.01 -2.85
C LYS A 179 -23.07 3.06 -2.13
N GLY A 180 -23.37 3.37 -0.88
CA GLY A 180 -24.19 2.57 0.01
C GLY A 180 -23.41 1.63 0.93
N ASP A 181 -22.12 1.46 0.68
CA ASP A 181 -21.28 0.56 1.48
C ASP A 181 -20.74 1.26 2.73
N MET A 182 -20.61 0.47 3.78
CA MET A 182 -19.92 0.83 5.03
C MET A 182 -19.04 -0.34 5.45
N ARG A 183 -17.88 -0.03 6.03
CA ARG A 183 -16.94 -1.03 6.52
C ARG A 183 -16.26 -0.56 7.79
N ALA A 184 -16.22 -1.45 8.77
CA ALA A 184 -15.42 -1.28 9.97
C ALA A 184 -14.43 -2.45 10.05
N ASN A 185 -13.15 -2.15 10.21
CA ASN A 185 -12.09 -3.15 10.35
C ASN A 185 -11.33 -2.87 11.65
N PHE A 186 -11.01 -3.93 12.34
CA PHE A 186 -10.07 -3.93 13.45
C PHE A 186 -9.00 -4.98 13.19
N SER A 187 -7.75 -4.59 13.34
CA SER A 187 -6.62 -5.52 13.28
C SER A 187 -5.70 -5.29 14.46
N THR A 188 -5.07 -6.35 14.92
CA THR A 188 -4.06 -6.31 15.95
C THR A 188 -3.02 -7.39 15.68
N GLY A 189 -1.78 -7.10 16.00
CA GLY A 189 -0.66 -8.02 15.86
C GLY A 189 0.23 -8.00 17.09
N TYR A 190 0.91 -9.12 17.32
CA TYR A 190 1.89 -9.24 18.39
C TYR A 190 3.10 -10.03 17.92
N GLN A 191 4.29 -9.46 18.11
CA GLN A 191 5.55 -10.11 17.79
C GLN A 191 6.33 -10.36 19.08
N THR A 192 6.72 -11.60 19.32
CA THR A 192 7.37 -12.02 20.58
C THR A 192 8.82 -11.57 20.71
N ASN A 193 9.48 -11.24 19.59
CA ASN A 193 10.91 -10.88 19.60
C ASN A 193 11.21 -9.65 20.46
N ASN A 194 10.42 -8.60 20.32
CA ASN A 194 10.59 -7.33 21.03
C ASN A 194 9.28 -6.86 21.69
N GLY A 195 8.31 -7.77 21.85
CA GLY A 195 6.99 -7.42 22.39
C GLY A 195 6.25 -6.38 21.55
N LEU A 196 6.53 -6.30 20.24
CA LEU A 196 5.85 -5.36 19.37
C LEU A 196 4.37 -5.69 19.34
N PHE A 197 3.58 -4.72 19.79
CA PHE A 197 2.13 -4.76 19.71
C PHE A 197 1.68 -3.67 18.75
N ASP A 198 0.93 -4.07 17.72
CA ASP A 198 0.32 -3.16 16.76
C ASP A 198 -1.20 -3.29 16.77
N TYR A 199 -1.87 -2.19 16.47
CA TYR A 199 -3.31 -2.14 16.32
C TYR A 199 -3.70 -1.15 15.23
N SER A 200 -4.82 -1.43 14.56
CA SER A 200 -5.42 -0.53 13.59
C SER A 200 -6.94 -0.62 13.66
N LEU A 201 -7.58 0.53 13.72
CA LEU A 201 -9.03 0.73 13.66
C LEU A 201 -9.33 1.50 12.38
N ASN A 202 -10.23 1.00 11.56
CA ASN A 202 -10.66 1.68 10.35
C ASN A 202 -12.18 1.69 10.26
N PHE A 203 -12.76 2.87 10.01
CA PHE A 203 -14.16 3.05 9.75
C PHE A 203 -14.35 3.89 8.50
N ALA A 204 -14.94 3.28 7.48
CA ALA A 204 -15.12 3.90 6.17
C ALA A 204 -16.55 3.72 5.67
N GLY A 205 -17.01 4.66 4.85
CA GLY A 205 -18.32 4.56 4.23
C GLY A 205 -18.53 5.53 3.08
N ASN A 206 -19.62 5.27 2.34
CA ASN A 206 -20.08 6.12 1.25
C ASN A 206 -21.61 6.15 1.24
N GLN A 207 -22.19 7.17 1.82
CA GLN A 207 -23.65 7.33 1.91
C GLN A 207 -24.09 8.56 1.12
N GLY A 208 -24.97 8.37 0.14
CA GLY A 208 -25.50 9.47 -0.67
C GLY A 208 -24.45 10.27 -1.46
N GLY A 209 -23.25 9.74 -1.63
CA GLY A 209 -22.12 10.43 -2.25
C GLY A 209 -21.16 11.04 -1.23
N PHE A 210 -21.56 11.21 0.03
CA PHE A 210 -20.65 11.59 1.10
C PHE A 210 -19.75 10.40 1.44
N VAL A 211 -18.45 10.59 1.37
CA VAL A 211 -17.43 9.58 1.65
C VAL A 211 -16.62 9.97 2.87
N TRP A 212 -16.35 8.99 3.70
CA TRP A 212 -15.42 9.14 4.81
C TRP A 212 -14.57 7.87 4.96
N ASN A 213 -13.37 8.06 5.45
CA ASN A 213 -12.49 6.98 5.85
C ASN A 213 -11.65 7.50 7.02
N THR A 214 -11.93 6.98 8.21
CA THR A 214 -11.20 7.30 9.44
C THR A 214 -10.37 6.10 9.82
N ARG A 215 -9.08 6.29 10.01
CA ARG A 215 -8.17 5.25 10.48
C ARG A 215 -7.35 5.77 11.63
N TYR A 216 -7.26 4.98 12.67
CA TYR A 216 -6.36 5.19 13.78
C TYR A 216 -5.52 3.94 13.97
N SER A 217 -4.21 4.08 14.03
CA SER A 217 -3.28 2.99 14.18
C SER A 217 -2.17 3.35 15.17
N GLY A 218 -1.56 2.33 15.72
CA GLY A 218 -0.40 2.53 16.57
C GLY A 218 0.41 1.26 16.72
N LYS A 219 1.67 1.46 17.07
CA LYS A 219 2.63 0.39 17.38
C LYS A 219 3.42 0.76 18.61
N MET A 220 3.75 -0.23 19.42
CA MET A 220 4.68 -0.09 20.53
C MET A 220 5.53 -1.34 20.65
N ALA A 221 6.83 -1.14 20.86
CA ALA A 221 7.77 -2.23 21.07
C ALA A 221 8.76 -1.87 22.18
N HIS A 222 9.11 -2.87 22.96
CA HIS A 222 10.21 -2.77 23.91
C HIS A 222 11.55 -2.94 23.18
N ALA A 223 12.63 -2.68 23.89
CA ALA A 223 13.97 -3.02 23.42
C ALA A 223 14.05 -4.53 23.16
N TYR A 224 14.60 -4.91 22.00
CA TYR A 224 14.83 -6.32 21.71
C TYR A 224 16.04 -6.85 22.47
N LYS A 225 16.07 -8.16 22.66
CA LYS A 225 17.15 -8.87 23.35
C LYS A 225 17.93 -9.71 22.35
N ASN A 226 19.24 -9.60 22.38
CA ASN A 226 20.13 -10.51 21.68
C ASN A 226 20.96 -11.38 22.66
N LYS A 227 21.66 -12.37 22.12
CA LYS A 227 22.44 -13.32 22.94
C LYS A 227 23.70 -12.69 23.55
N TYR A 228 24.24 -11.66 22.92
CA TYR A 228 25.56 -11.10 23.25
C TYR A 228 25.45 -9.89 24.18
N ASP A 229 24.51 -8.99 23.92
CA ASP A 229 24.39 -7.70 24.60
C ASP A 229 23.21 -7.64 25.58
N GLY A 230 22.41 -8.71 25.65
CA GLY A 230 21.18 -8.66 26.45
C GLY A 230 20.13 -7.77 25.79
N TYR A 231 19.55 -6.83 26.52
CA TYR A 231 18.63 -5.84 25.97
C TYR A 231 19.41 -4.71 25.28
N VAL A 232 19.10 -4.48 24.00
CA VAL A 232 19.75 -3.43 23.21
C VAL A 232 19.11 -2.09 23.51
N PHE A 233 19.85 -1.23 24.19
CA PHE A 233 19.39 0.11 24.50
C PHE A 233 19.06 0.90 23.22
N GLY A 234 18.03 1.76 23.26
CA GLY A 234 17.64 2.53 22.10
C GLY A 234 16.91 1.75 20.99
N SER A 235 16.51 0.49 21.23
CA SER A 235 15.81 -0.30 20.22
C SER A 235 14.28 -0.34 20.40
N SER A 236 13.72 0.40 21.36
CA SER A 236 12.28 0.56 21.55
C SER A 236 11.68 1.48 20.49
N LEU A 237 10.39 1.35 20.27
CA LEU A 237 9.68 2.23 19.35
C LEU A 237 8.25 2.49 19.82
N ARG A 238 7.73 3.67 19.52
CA ARG A 238 6.32 4.01 19.66
C ARG A 238 5.87 4.82 18.44
N GLU A 239 4.82 4.35 17.78
CA GLU A 239 4.23 4.98 16.61
C GLU A 239 2.75 5.19 16.84
N GLN A 240 2.22 6.32 16.39
CA GLN A 240 0.79 6.62 16.36
C GLN A 240 0.48 7.37 15.08
N ALA A 241 -0.60 6.96 14.41
CA ALA A 241 -1.07 7.61 13.19
C ALA A 241 -2.58 7.74 13.19
N LEU A 242 -3.04 8.85 12.62
CA LEU A 242 -4.44 9.12 12.36
C LEU A 242 -4.57 9.61 10.92
N SER A 243 -5.39 8.93 10.14
CA SER A 243 -5.74 9.34 8.79
C SER A 243 -7.24 9.56 8.68
N GLN A 244 -7.64 10.72 8.17
CA GLN A 244 -9.02 11.09 7.97
C GLN A 244 -9.23 11.56 6.55
N LEU A 245 -10.04 10.83 5.77
CA LEU A 245 -10.54 11.25 4.49
C LEU A 245 -12.01 11.66 4.65
N LEU A 246 -12.35 12.83 4.15
CA LEU A 246 -13.71 13.33 4.02
C LEU A 246 -13.92 13.82 2.60
N GLY A 247 -15.07 13.53 1.99
CA GLY A 247 -15.30 13.99 0.65
C GLY A 247 -16.70 13.79 0.15
N TRP A 248 -16.89 14.22 -1.08
CA TRP A 248 -18.16 14.09 -1.78
C TRP A 248 -17.92 13.59 -3.20
N ASN A 249 -18.58 12.47 -3.56
CA ASN A 249 -18.61 11.94 -4.90
C ASN A 249 -19.91 12.40 -5.59
N TYR A 250 -19.80 13.15 -6.67
CA TYR A 250 -20.93 13.61 -7.47
C TYR A 250 -20.83 13.06 -8.89
N ARG A 251 -21.85 13.27 -9.69
CA ARG A 251 -21.97 12.65 -11.02
C ARG A 251 -20.83 13.02 -11.99
N GLN A 252 -20.22 14.18 -11.83
CA GLN A 252 -19.20 14.73 -12.73
C GLN A 252 -17.77 14.65 -12.16
N GLY A 253 -17.60 14.17 -10.92
CA GLY A 253 -16.31 14.11 -10.30
C GLY A 253 -16.38 13.83 -8.80
N HIS A 254 -15.30 14.15 -8.11
CA HIS A 254 -15.22 14.06 -6.65
C HIS A 254 -14.37 15.19 -6.08
N SER A 255 -14.59 15.46 -4.80
CA SER A 255 -13.76 16.35 -4.01
C SER A 255 -13.47 15.66 -2.68
N HIS A 256 -12.20 15.42 -2.41
CA HIS A 256 -11.74 14.75 -1.20
C HIS A 256 -10.73 15.62 -0.46
N LEU A 257 -10.86 15.66 0.85
CA LEU A 257 -9.90 16.24 1.79
C LEU A 257 -9.32 15.11 2.62
N THR A 258 -8.01 14.98 2.61
CA THR A 258 -7.29 14.04 3.47
C THR A 258 -6.46 14.80 4.49
N LEU A 259 -6.55 14.36 5.75
CA LEU A 259 -5.77 14.87 6.87
C LEU A 259 -5.04 13.69 7.47
N ASP A 260 -3.72 13.75 7.47
CA ASP A 260 -2.87 12.71 8.03
C ASP A 260 -2.02 13.29 9.16
N TYR A 261 -2.06 12.61 10.30
CA TYR A 261 -1.18 12.85 11.43
C TYR A 261 -0.33 11.61 11.66
N TYR A 262 0.96 11.80 11.75
CA TYR A 262 1.93 10.75 12.02
C TYR A 262 2.90 11.18 13.10
N HIS A 263 3.09 10.34 14.10
CA HIS A 263 4.03 10.56 15.17
C HIS A 263 4.80 9.29 15.48
N LEU A 264 6.11 9.35 15.35
CA LEU A 264 7.04 8.28 15.65
C LEU A 264 8.02 8.74 16.71
N THR A 265 8.18 7.96 17.77
CA THR A 265 9.23 8.08 18.75
C THR A 265 10.12 6.84 18.63
N PRO A 266 11.13 6.86 17.77
CA PRO A 266 12.04 5.75 17.60
C PRO A 266 13.12 5.80 18.67
N GLY A 267 13.56 4.66 19.14
CA GLY A 267 14.84 4.56 19.79
C GLY A 267 15.94 4.52 18.74
N ILE A 268 17.06 5.18 19.03
CA ILE A 268 18.27 5.17 18.20
C ILE A 268 19.28 4.29 18.90
N VAL A 269 19.76 3.29 18.18
CA VAL A 269 20.82 2.41 18.69
C VAL A 269 22.16 3.10 18.43
N GLU A 270 22.64 3.81 19.41
CA GLU A 270 24.00 4.32 19.43
C GLU A 270 24.91 3.16 19.82
N GLY A 271 25.93 2.88 19.01
CA GLY A 271 26.83 1.73 19.20
C GLY A 271 27.76 1.83 20.44
N GLU A 272 27.46 2.72 21.35
CA GLU A 272 28.17 2.86 22.60
C GLU A 272 27.64 1.88 23.64
N ARG A 273 28.52 1.03 24.17
CA ARG A 273 28.22 0.18 25.31
C ARG A 273 28.42 1.00 26.57
N ASP A 274 27.46 0.93 27.50
CA ASP A 274 27.66 1.45 28.84
C ASP A 274 28.78 0.62 29.53
N GLU A 275 29.89 1.25 29.87
CA GLU A 275 31.04 0.59 30.55
C GLU A 275 30.66 -0.11 31.87
N LYS A 276 29.51 0.24 32.45
CA LYS A 276 29.05 -0.32 33.74
C LYS A 276 28.08 -1.47 33.61
N THR A 277 27.34 -1.56 32.50
CA THR A 277 26.27 -2.56 32.32
C THR A 277 26.53 -3.52 31.15
N GLY A 278 27.55 -3.33 30.37
CA GLY A 278 28.01 -4.19 29.25
C GLY A 278 27.27 -3.91 27.95
#